data_904338b4b9a766b97281caa5f94e12f3
#
_entry.id   904338b4b9a766b97281caa5f94e12f3
#
_cell.length_a   1.000
_cell.length_b   1.000
_cell.length_c   1.000
_cell.angle_alpha   90.00
_cell.angle_beta   90.00
_cell.angle_gamma   90.00
#
_symmetry.space_group_name_H-M   'P 1'
#
loop_
_entity.id
_entity.type
_entity.pdbx_description
1 polymer ?
#
loop_
_entity_poly.entity_id
_entity_poly.type
_entity_poly.pdbx_seq_one_letter_code
_entity_poly.pdbx_strand_id
1 'polypeptide(L)' 'MLKFCKSVLEKVSFDPELFKKELYKSKRWLTKQELTKLKIWALSAFAHYKQIILEVFD' A
#
# COMPACT_ATOMS: atom_id res chain seq x y z
N MET A 1 6.08 9.92 6.81
CA MET A 1 5.68 8.49 6.87
C MET A 1 5.11 7.97 5.54
N LEU A 2 4.27 8.77 4.87
CA LEU A 2 3.72 8.35 3.58
C LEU A 2 4.80 8.05 2.55
N LYS A 3 5.76 8.91 2.44
CA LYS A 3 6.88 8.75 1.50
C LYS A 3 7.68 7.47 1.80
N PHE A 4 7.89 7.21 3.08
CA PHE A 4 8.58 6.00 3.51
C PHE A 4 7.79 4.74 3.15
N CYS A 5 6.48 4.77 3.38
CA CYS A 5 5.62 3.63 3.04
C CYS A 5 5.63 3.34 1.54
N LYS A 6 5.59 4.39 0.71
CA LYS A 6 5.68 4.21 -0.74
C LYS A 6 6.99 3.54 -1.14
N SER A 7 8.09 3.96 -0.54
CA SER A 7 9.40 3.39 -0.82
C SER A 7 9.46 1.91 -0.45
N VAL A 8 8.92 1.56 0.72
CA VAL A 8 8.89 0.16 1.16
C VAL A 8 8.07 -0.69 0.20
N LEU A 9 6.87 -0.20 -0.18
CA LEU A 9 6.00 -0.93 -1.09
C LEU A 9 6.66 -1.19 -2.45
N GLU A 10 7.40 -0.21 -2.95
CA GLU A 10 8.15 -0.39 -4.20
C GLU A 10 9.19 -1.51 -4.07
N LYS A 11 9.86 -1.58 -2.93
CA LYS A 11 10.88 -2.59 -2.70
C LYS A 11 10.31 -4.00 -2.60
N VAL A 12 9.10 -4.15 -2.06
CA VAL A 12 8.48 -5.46 -1.88
C VAL A 12 7.46 -5.80 -2.95
N SER A 13 7.37 -5.00 -4.00
CA SER A 13 6.37 -5.20 -5.06
C SER A 13 6.58 -6.48 -5.85
N PHE A 14 7.75 -7.10 -5.75
CA PHE A 14 8.03 -8.37 -6.42
C PHE A 14 7.33 -9.56 -5.75
N ASP A 15 6.86 -9.39 -4.52
CA ASP A 15 6.25 -10.47 -3.74
C ASP A 15 4.87 -10.02 -3.24
N PRO A 16 3.77 -10.61 -3.75
CA PRO A 16 2.41 -10.20 -3.37
C PRO A 16 2.15 -10.31 -1.86
N GLU A 17 2.68 -11.34 -1.22
CA GLU A 17 2.46 -11.53 0.22
C GLU A 17 3.16 -10.47 1.05
N LEU A 18 4.40 -10.15 0.70
CA LEU A 18 5.14 -9.09 1.37
C LEU A 18 4.49 -7.74 1.12
N PHE A 19 4.02 -7.51 -0.10
CA PHE A 19 3.33 -6.28 -0.47
C PHE A 19 2.08 -6.09 0.39
N LYS A 20 1.26 -7.13 0.51
CA LYS A 20 0.06 -7.10 1.33
C LYS A 20 0.38 -6.85 2.80
N LYS A 21 1.40 -7.51 3.30
CA LYS A 21 1.83 -7.37 4.69
C LYS A 21 2.26 -5.94 5.00
N GLU A 22 3.02 -5.33 4.11
CA GLU A 22 3.48 -3.96 4.30
C GLU A 22 2.33 -2.95 4.18
N LEU A 23 1.34 -3.23 3.33
CA LEU A 23 0.14 -2.40 3.27
C LEU A 23 -0.62 -2.42 4.61
N TYR A 24 -0.76 -3.59 5.22
CA TYR A 24 -1.41 -3.69 6.51
C TYR A 24 -0.66 -2.91 7.59
N LYS A 25 0.66 -2.95 7.56
CA LYS A 25 1.46 -2.17 8.50
C LYS A 25 1.22 -0.67 8.30
N SER A 26 1.15 -0.23 7.06
CA SER A 26 0.91 1.17 6.75
C SER A 26 -0.40 1.68 7.35
N LYS A 27 -1.41 0.83 7.39
CA LYS A 27 -2.71 1.20 7.97
C LYS A 27 -2.62 1.59 9.43
N ARG A 28 -1.65 1.05 10.15
CA ARG A 28 -1.46 1.37 11.57
C ARG A 28 -0.71 2.67 11.79
N TRP A 29 0.08 3.09 10.80
CA TRP A 29 1.04 4.19 10.96
C TRP A 29 0.54 5.49 10.34
N LEU A 30 -0.40 5.42 9.41
CA LEU A 30 -0.84 6.58 8.65
C LEU A 30 -2.21 7.06 9.11
N THR A 31 -2.44 8.36 8.97
CA THR A 31 -3.76 8.95 9.20
C THR A 31 -4.70 8.53 8.08
N LYS A 32 -6.01 8.77 8.27
CA LYS A 32 -7.00 8.46 7.23
C LYS A 32 -6.69 9.17 5.91
N GLN A 33 -6.28 10.43 6.00
CA GLN A 33 -5.94 11.21 4.81
C GLN A 33 -4.74 10.63 4.08
N GLU A 34 -3.72 10.25 4.84
CA GLU A 34 -2.54 9.62 4.26
C GLU A 34 -2.86 8.27 3.65
N LEU A 35 -3.72 7.48 4.30
CA LEU A 35 -4.15 6.19 3.78
C LEU A 35 -4.90 6.33 2.45
N THR A 36 -5.76 7.35 2.34
CA THR A 36 -6.47 7.61 1.09
C THR A 36 -5.48 7.92 -0.03
N LYS A 37 -4.50 8.75 0.25
CA LYS A 37 -3.47 9.09 -0.73
C LYS A 37 -2.64 7.87 -1.12
N LEU A 38 -2.29 7.04 -0.15
CA LEU A 38 -1.54 5.82 -0.40
C LEU A 38 -2.34 4.85 -1.26
N LYS A 39 -3.63 4.70 -0.98
CA LYS A 39 -4.50 3.83 -1.75
C LYS A 39 -4.56 4.26 -3.22
N ILE A 40 -4.79 5.54 -3.45
CA ILE A 40 -4.87 6.07 -4.82
C ILE A 40 -3.56 5.84 -5.56
N TRP A 41 -2.45 6.16 -4.90
CA TRP A 41 -1.13 5.97 -5.48
C TRP A 41 -0.87 4.49 -5.81
N ALA A 42 -1.19 3.60 -4.86
CA ALA A 42 -0.95 2.17 -5.03
C ALA A 42 -1.78 1.59 -6.16
N LEU A 43 -3.05 1.99 -6.27
CA LEU A 43 -3.91 1.52 -7.35
C LEU A 43 -3.39 1.97 -8.72
N SER A 44 -2.75 3.12 -8.77
CA SER A 44 -2.16 3.63 -10.01
C SER A 44 -0.82 2.96 -10.32
N ALA A 45 0.06 2.91 -9.33
CA ALA A 45 1.42 2.37 -9.53
C ALA A 45 1.46 0.85 -9.63
N PHE A 46 0.55 0.18 -8.91
CA PHE A 46 0.51 -1.28 -8.85
C PHE A 46 -0.87 -1.80 -9.24
N ALA A 47 -1.33 -1.41 -10.42
CA ALA A 47 -2.64 -1.80 -10.92
C ALA A 47 -2.85 -3.32 -10.93
N HIS A 48 -1.79 -4.07 -11.17
CA HIS A 48 -1.85 -5.53 -11.17
C HIS A 48 -2.11 -6.13 -9.78
N TYR A 49 -1.95 -5.33 -8.72
CA TYR A 49 -2.25 -5.74 -7.34
C TYR A 49 -3.57 -5.13 -6.84
N LYS A 50 -4.41 -4.68 -7.75
CA LYS A 50 -5.67 -4.00 -7.39
C LYS A 50 -6.49 -4.78 -6.36
N GLN A 51 -6.66 -6.09 -6.55
CA GLN A 51 -7.45 -6.90 -5.63
C GLN A 51 -6.85 -6.92 -4.23
N ILE A 52 -5.54 -7.06 -4.15
CA ILE A 52 -4.84 -7.06 -2.87
C ILE A 52 -5.03 -5.71 -2.16
N ILE A 53 -4.87 -4.63 -2.90
CA ILE A 53 -4.99 -3.29 -2.35
C ILE A 53 -6.41 -3.06 -1.82
N LEU A 54 -7.42 -3.43 -2.58
CA LEU A 54 -8.80 -3.25 -2.16
C LEU A 54 -9.13 -4.10 -0.93
N GLU A 55 -8.61 -5.32 -0.86
CA GLU A 55 -8.80 -6.17 0.32
C GLU A 55 -8.24 -5.52 1.58
N VAL A 56 -7.06 -4.93 1.48
CA VAL A 56 -6.41 -4.32 2.62
C VAL A 56 -7.17 -3.07 3.11
N PHE A 57 -7.69 -2.28 2.17
CA PHE A 57 -8.35 -1.01 2.51
C PHE A 57 -9.86 -1.11 2.69
N ASP A 58 -10.43 -2.25 2.47
CA ASP A 58 -11.88 -2.44 2.70
C ASP A 58 -12.21 -2.81 4.17
#